data_59925867f22c77a2400bc0977176002c
#
_entry.id   59925867f22c77a2400bc0977176002c
#
_cell.length_a   1.000
_cell.length_b   1.000
_cell.length_c   1.000
_cell.angle_alpha   90.00
_cell.angle_beta   90.00
_cell.angle_gamma   90.00
#
_symmetry.space_group_name_H-M   'P 1'
#
loop_
_entity.id
_entity.type
_entity.pdbx_description
1 polymer ?
#
loop_
_entity_poly.entity_id
_entity_poly.type
_entity_poly.pdbx_seq_one_letter_code
_entity_poly.pdbx_strand_id
1 'polypeptide(L)'
;MTKDILSGKKVLLGITGCIAAYKSCLIIRELIKRGAEVKVVMTPSATEFISPLTISSLSNNEVIVNTFPKNQKDGTNVSTWHIDYALWADLMLLAPATINTIAKISYGFADNALTTLVTALRSPLIIAPAADVDMYNNPINKENLEKLERHGHYIIYPETGELASGLTGEGRLADTNKIIEAVELILSGYSKDLIGKKFLFQPDQLMKILIPLDL
;
A
#
# COMPACT_ATOMS: atom_id res chain seq x y z
N MET A 1 20.40 17.98 13.69
CA MET A 1 19.84 16.70 13.24
C MET A 1 18.39 16.97 12.85
N THR A 2 18.08 17.01 11.58
CA THR A 2 16.69 17.08 11.10
C THR A 2 15.98 15.81 11.59
N LYS A 3 14.94 15.97 12.39
CA LYS A 3 14.13 14.86 12.90
C LYS A 3 13.55 14.14 11.68
N ASP A 4 13.81 12.84 11.56
CA ASP A 4 13.29 12.03 10.47
C ASP A 4 11.75 12.11 10.51
N ILE A 5 11.12 12.44 9.39
CA ILE A 5 9.65 12.67 9.29
C ILE A 5 8.88 11.42 9.76
N LEU A 6 9.44 10.24 9.53
CA LEU A 6 8.82 8.96 9.89
C LEU A 6 9.06 8.54 11.35
N SER A 7 9.86 9.28 12.12
CA SER A 7 10.16 8.92 13.51
C SER A 7 8.90 8.84 14.37
N GLY A 8 8.58 7.63 14.87
CA GLY A 8 7.41 7.32 15.68
C GLY A 8 6.08 7.29 14.91
N LYS A 9 6.12 7.39 13.58
CA LYS A 9 4.92 7.24 12.74
C LYS A 9 4.52 5.77 12.61
N LYS A 10 3.22 5.53 12.58
CA LYS A 10 2.60 4.21 12.55
C LYS A 10 2.10 3.90 11.15
N VAL A 11 2.84 3.07 10.43
CA VAL A 11 2.53 2.69 9.05
C VAL A 11 1.97 1.27 9.00
N LEU A 12 0.78 1.14 8.41
CA LEU A 12 0.15 -0.13 8.13
C LEU A 12 0.50 -0.55 6.70
N LEU A 13 1.20 -1.66 6.52
CA LEU A 13 1.56 -2.16 5.20
C LEU A 13 0.63 -3.31 4.79
N GLY A 14 -0.08 -3.12 3.68
CA GLY A 14 -0.84 -4.16 3.00
C GLY A 14 -0.02 -4.79 1.88
N ILE A 15 0.08 -6.13 1.85
CA ILE A 15 0.82 -6.86 0.81
C ILE A 15 -0.14 -7.78 0.07
N THR A 16 -0.16 -7.69 -1.27
CA THR A 16 -1.00 -8.54 -2.12
C THR A 16 -0.19 -9.48 -2.99
N GLY A 17 -0.84 -10.54 -3.50
CA GLY A 17 -0.20 -11.67 -4.16
C GLY A 17 0.22 -11.38 -5.60
N CYS A 18 1.44 -10.92 -5.80
CA CYS A 18 2.11 -10.84 -7.09
C CYS A 18 3.63 -10.95 -6.90
N ILE A 19 4.36 -11.14 -7.99
CA ILE A 19 5.82 -11.27 -7.94
C ILE A 19 6.50 -10.10 -7.22
N ALA A 20 5.98 -8.89 -7.32
CA ALA A 20 6.55 -7.71 -6.66
C ALA A 20 6.43 -7.74 -5.13
N ALA A 21 5.76 -8.74 -4.53
CA ALA A 21 5.63 -8.87 -3.06
C ALA A 21 7.01 -8.96 -2.35
N TYR A 22 8.07 -9.47 -3.01
CA TYR A 22 9.41 -9.50 -2.41
C TYR A 22 9.94 -8.09 -2.10
N LYS A 23 9.54 -7.07 -2.86
CA LYS A 23 9.95 -5.68 -2.62
C LYS A 23 9.42 -5.11 -1.31
N SER A 24 8.34 -5.70 -0.76
CA SER A 24 7.80 -5.29 0.55
C SER A 24 8.83 -5.45 1.67
N CYS A 25 9.78 -6.39 1.54
CA CYS A 25 10.90 -6.51 2.47
C CYS A 25 11.78 -5.24 2.50
N LEU A 26 12.04 -4.67 1.32
CA LEU A 26 12.84 -3.44 1.19
C LEU A 26 12.06 -2.25 1.76
N ILE A 27 10.76 -2.17 1.44
CA ILE A 27 9.87 -1.12 1.95
C ILE A 27 9.82 -1.15 3.49
N ILE A 28 9.62 -2.33 4.10
CA ILE A 28 9.61 -2.47 5.57
C ILE A 28 10.93 -1.98 6.16
N ARG A 29 12.06 -2.41 5.60
CA ARG A 29 13.39 -2.03 6.11
C ARG A 29 13.61 -0.53 6.03
N GLU A 30 13.24 0.13 4.92
CA GLU A 30 13.40 1.58 4.77
C GLU A 30 12.48 2.36 5.70
N LEU A 31 11.22 1.93 5.90
CA LEU A 31 10.32 2.54 6.87
C LEU A 31 10.87 2.48 8.30
N ILE A 32 11.32 1.29 8.74
CA ILE A 32 11.86 1.09 10.10
C ILE A 32 13.18 1.85 10.28
N LYS A 33 14.06 1.85 9.29
CA LYS A 33 15.34 2.58 9.32
C LYS A 33 15.13 4.09 9.50
N ARG A 34 14.01 4.62 9.00
CA ARG A 34 13.59 6.02 9.19
C ARG A 34 12.73 6.23 10.44
N GLY A 35 12.64 5.23 11.32
CA GLY A 35 12.01 5.31 12.64
C GLY A 35 10.51 5.08 12.67
N ALA A 36 9.90 4.57 11.59
CA ALA A 36 8.49 4.19 11.60
C ALA A 36 8.25 2.88 12.35
N GLU A 37 7.09 2.76 13.00
CA GLU A 37 6.53 1.49 13.44
C GLU A 37 5.71 0.88 12.29
N VAL A 38 5.95 -0.41 11.97
CA VAL A 38 5.30 -1.06 10.83
C VAL A 38 4.52 -2.27 11.29
N LYS A 39 3.20 -2.30 11.05
CA LYS A 39 2.37 -3.53 11.13
C LYS A 39 2.00 -3.98 9.73
N VAL A 40 1.81 -5.29 9.54
CA VAL A 40 1.60 -5.84 8.21
C VAL A 40 0.35 -6.71 8.16
N VAL A 41 -0.43 -6.52 7.09
CA VAL A 41 -1.55 -7.39 6.72
C VAL A 41 -1.33 -7.91 5.31
N MET A 42 -1.42 -9.21 5.12
CA MET A 42 -1.22 -9.86 3.83
C MET A 42 -2.52 -10.48 3.33
N THR A 43 -2.73 -10.46 2.01
CA THR A 43 -3.75 -11.35 1.43
C THR A 43 -3.29 -12.81 1.48
N PRO A 44 -4.19 -13.81 1.54
CA PRO A 44 -3.79 -15.22 1.45
C PRO A 44 -2.89 -15.51 0.24
N SER A 45 -3.21 -14.95 -0.94
CA SER A 45 -2.38 -15.10 -2.15
C SER A 45 -0.98 -14.49 -2.03
N ALA A 46 -0.76 -13.52 -1.17
CA ALA A 46 0.57 -12.94 -0.96
C ALA A 46 1.52 -13.94 -0.29
N THR A 47 1.00 -14.88 0.49
CA THR A 47 1.80 -15.90 1.18
C THR A 47 2.46 -16.91 0.24
N GLU A 48 1.94 -17.03 -0.98
CA GLU A 48 2.54 -17.85 -2.05
C GLU A 48 3.82 -17.21 -2.64
N PHE A 49 3.97 -15.90 -2.48
CA PHE A 49 5.12 -15.15 -3.02
C PHE A 49 6.16 -14.81 -1.95
N ILE A 50 5.72 -14.62 -0.71
CA ILE A 50 6.61 -14.32 0.39
C ILE A 50 6.06 -14.84 1.72
N SER A 51 6.94 -15.45 2.52
CA SER A 51 6.57 -16.04 3.79
C SER A 51 6.13 -14.97 4.81
N PRO A 52 4.99 -15.16 5.51
CA PRO A 52 4.62 -14.32 6.65
C PRO A 52 5.71 -14.29 7.73
N LEU A 53 6.47 -15.37 7.90
CA LEU A 53 7.60 -15.42 8.84
C LEU A 53 8.71 -14.43 8.46
N THR A 54 9.04 -14.32 7.17
CA THR A 54 10.01 -13.32 6.69
C THR A 54 9.56 -11.91 7.00
N ILE A 55 8.29 -11.61 6.71
CA ILE A 55 7.70 -10.29 6.95
C ILE A 55 7.62 -9.97 8.45
N SER A 56 7.21 -10.92 9.28
CA SER A 56 7.16 -10.77 10.74
C SER A 56 8.55 -10.49 11.32
N SER A 57 9.57 -11.23 10.86
CA SER A 57 10.95 -11.02 11.30
C SER A 57 11.50 -9.64 10.94
N LEU A 58 11.10 -9.10 9.78
CA LEU A 58 11.53 -7.77 9.33
C LEU A 58 10.79 -6.63 10.03
N SER A 59 9.48 -6.79 10.26
CA SER A 59 8.64 -5.77 10.90
C SER A 59 8.69 -5.81 12.42
N ASN A 60 9.24 -6.89 13.00
CA ASN A 60 9.21 -7.21 14.42
C ASN A 60 7.77 -7.19 15.01
N ASN A 61 6.80 -7.55 14.19
CA ASN A 61 5.37 -7.60 14.53
C ASN A 61 4.74 -8.87 13.96
N GLU A 62 3.61 -9.28 14.55
CA GLU A 62 2.77 -10.33 13.98
C GLU A 62 2.18 -9.88 12.63
N VAL A 63 2.07 -10.83 11.69
CA VAL A 63 1.47 -10.60 10.37
C VAL A 63 0.06 -11.18 10.34
N ILE A 64 -0.90 -10.34 10.03
CA ILE A 64 -2.30 -10.78 9.86
C ILE A 64 -2.50 -11.25 8.42
N VAL A 65 -3.00 -12.47 8.26
CA VAL A 65 -3.34 -13.06 6.95
C VAL A 65 -4.83 -13.37 6.88
N ASN A 66 -5.38 -13.94 7.93
CA ASN A 66 -6.77 -14.38 8.00
C ASN A 66 -7.63 -13.40 8.79
N THR A 67 -8.86 -13.18 8.35
CA THR A 67 -9.84 -12.34 9.05
C THR A 67 -10.10 -12.87 10.47
N PHE A 68 -10.06 -14.19 10.64
CA PHE A 68 -10.18 -14.86 11.94
C PHE A 68 -8.88 -15.62 12.24
N PRO A 69 -7.92 -15.01 12.97
CA PRO A 69 -6.66 -15.66 13.33
C PRO A 69 -6.89 -16.92 14.17
N LYS A 70 -6.23 -18.03 13.78
CA LYS A 70 -6.43 -19.35 14.42
C LYS A 70 -5.86 -19.47 15.86
N ASN A 71 -5.14 -18.49 16.36
CA ASN A 71 -4.43 -18.54 17.65
C ASN A 71 -5.28 -18.13 18.85
N GLN A 72 -6.59 -18.05 18.71
CA GLN A 72 -7.49 -17.84 19.85
C GLN A 72 -7.73 -19.18 20.54
N LYS A 73 -6.98 -19.42 21.61
CA LYS A 73 -6.99 -20.70 22.34
C LYS A 73 -8.33 -21.08 22.96
N ASP A 74 -9.32 -20.23 23.05
CA ASP A 74 -10.60 -20.54 23.71
C ASP A 74 -11.79 -19.79 23.11
N GLY A 75 -12.01 -19.83 21.81
CA GLY A 75 -13.32 -19.60 21.16
C GLY A 75 -14.16 -18.36 21.51
N THR A 76 -13.76 -17.54 22.46
CA THR A 76 -14.57 -16.48 23.07
C THR A 76 -13.99 -15.06 22.94
N ASN A 77 -12.75 -14.88 22.50
CA ASN A 77 -12.21 -13.55 22.24
C ASN A 77 -12.51 -13.11 20.79
N VAL A 78 -13.59 -12.41 20.61
CA VAL A 78 -13.88 -11.68 19.38
C VAL A 78 -12.88 -10.52 19.29
N SER A 79 -11.74 -10.78 18.65
CA SER A 79 -10.76 -9.73 18.39
C SER A 79 -11.29 -8.78 17.30
N THR A 80 -11.47 -7.53 17.64
CA THR A 80 -11.76 -6.44 16.71
C THR A 80 -10.47 -5.89 16.07
N TRP A 81 -9.48 -6.76 15.85
CA TRP A 81 -8.14 -6.40 15.39
C TRP A 81 -8.13 -5.41 14.22
N HIS A 82 -9.09 -5.52 13.27
CA HIS A 82 -9.21 -4.63 12.13
C HIS A 82 -9.57 -3.19 12.55
N ILE A 83 -10.39 -3.03 13.60
CA ILE A 83 -10.69 -1.72 14.19
C ILE A 83 -9.46 -1.18 14.93
N ASP A 84 -8.80 -2.04 15.73
CA ASP A 84 -7.61 -1.65 16.49
C ASP A 84 -6.48 -1.21 15.58
N TYR A 85 -6.26 -1.91 14.45
CA TYR A 85 -5.25 -1.56 13.45
C TYR A 85 -5.64 -0.27 12.69
N ALA A 86 -6.93 -0.11 12.34
CA ALA A 86 -7.42 1.08 11.68
C ALA A 86 -7.29 2.35 12.56
N LEU A 87 -7.46 2.20 13.89
CA LEU A 87 -7.28 3.28 14.85
C LEU A 87 -5.79 3.54 15.18
N TRP A 88 -4.95 2.50 15.10
CA TRP A 88 -3.53 2.60 15.39
C TRP A 88 -2.75 3.33 14.28
N ALA A 89 -3.15 3.17 13.01
CA ALA A 89 -2.38 3.62 11.88
C ALA A 89 -2.47 5.13 11.64
N ASP A 90 -1.33 5.78 11.43
CA ASP A 90 -1.26 7.16 10.89
C ASP A 90 -1.43 7.16 9.37
N LEU A 91 -1.09 6.04 8.70
CA LEU A 91 -1.19 5.85 7.25
C LEU A 91 -1.23 4.36 6.92
N MET A 92 -1.99 4.00 5.87
CA MET A 92 -1.90 2.68 5.25
C MET A 92 -1.25 2.78 3.88
N LEU A 93 -0.24 1.92 3.64
CA LEU A 93 0.42 1.72 2.36
C LEU A 93 0.04 0.34 1.82
N LEU A 94 -0.55 0.27 0.64
CA LEU A 94 -0.82 -0.98 -0.08
C LEU A 94 0.22 -1.16 -1.18
N ALA A 95 1.25 -1.96 -0.92
CA ALA A 95 2.40 -2.15 -1.81
C ALA A 95 3.00 -3.56 -1.70
N PRO A 96 2.93 -4.36 -2.78
CA PRO A 96 2.25 -4.10 -4.04
C PRO A 96 0.73 -4.22 -3.95
N ALA A 97 0.00 -3.50 -4.81
CA ALA A 97 -1.44 -3.61 -4.98
C ALA A 97 -1.77 -4.31 -6.30
N THR A 98 -2.34 -5.52 -6.22
CA THR A 98 -2.81 -6.24 -7.42
C THR A 98 -4.12 -5.67 -7.93
N ILE A 99 -4.38 -5.84 -9.23
CA ILE A 99 -5.62 -5.42 -9.91
C ILE A 99 -6.87 -5.98 -9.21
N ASN A 100 -6.82 -7.25 -8.77
CA ASN A 100 -7.91 -7.86 -8.00
C ASN A 100 -8.21 -7.10 -6.70
N THR A 101 -7.19 -6.73 -5.95
CA THR A 101 -7.36 -6.00 -4.68
C THR A 101 -7.82 -4.56 -4.93
N ILE A 102 -7.29 -3.90 -5.96
CA ILE A 102 -7.73 -2.57 -6.40
C ILE A 102 -9.23 -2.59 -6.74
N ALA A 103 -9.67 -3.55 -7.55
CA ALA A 103 -11.07 -3.73 -7.88
C ALA A 103 -11.94 -3.94 -6.64
N LYS A 104 -11.52 -4.83 -5.73
CA LYS A 104 -12.25 -5.08 -4.48
C LYS A 104 -12.42 -3.84 -3.63
N ILE A 105 -11.34 -3.08 -3.42
CA ILE A 105 -11.37 -1.85 -2.62
C ILE A 105 -12.26 -0.80 -3.28
N SER A 106 -12.17 -0.64 -4.60
CA SER A 106 -12.98 0.35 -5.33
C SER A 106 -14.49 0.10 -5.26
N TYR A 107 -14.90 -1.16 -4.99
CA TYR A 107 -16.29 -1.55 -4.81
C TYR A 107 -16.68 -1.89 -3.37
N GLY A 108 -15.80 -1.67 -2.40
CA GLY A 108 -16.09 -1.85 -0.97
C GLY A 108 -16.20 -3.31 -0.53
N PHE A 109 -15.56 -4.25 -1.23
CA PHE A 109 -15.52 -5.65 -0.79
C PHE A 109 -14.67 -5.82 0.48
N ALA A 110 -15.16 -6.61 1.43
CA ALA A 110 -14.51 -6.94 2.69
C ALA A 110 -14.44 -8.46 2.90
N ASP A 111 -13.92 -9.19 1.90
CA ASP A 111 -13.94 -10.65 1.82
C ASP A 111 -12.66 -11.33 2.36
N ASN A 112 -11.68 -10.54 2.78
CA ASN A 112 -10.44 -11.02 3.40
C ASN A 112 -9.92 -9.99 4.43
N ALA A 113 -8.91 -10.37 5.22
CA ALA A 113 -8.37 -9.53 6.28
C ALA A 113 -7.96 -8.13 5.80
N LEU A 114 -7.27 -8.04 4.65
CA LEU A 114 -6.78 -6.77 4.12
C LEU A 114 -7.94 -5.87 3.68
N THR A 115 -8.88 -6.38 2.89
CA THR A 115 -10.02 -5.59 2.40
C THR A 115 -10.98 -5.20 3.54
N THR A 116 -11.18 -6.08 4.53
CA THR A 116 -11.93 -5.76 5.75
C THR A 116 -11.29 -4.58 6.50
N LEU A 117 -9.96 -4.60 6.66
CA LEU A 117 -9.24 -3.53 7.32
C LEU A 117 -9.36 -2.20 6.55
N VAL A 118 -9.27 -2.23 5.21
CA VAL A 118 -9.42 -1.02 4.38
C VAL A 118 -10.79 -0.38 4.57
N THR A 119 -11.86 -1.17 4.70
CA THR A 119 -13.22 -0.61 4.94
C THR A 119 -13.37 0.06 6.31
N ALA A 120 -12.54 -0.28 7.28
CA ALA A 120 -12.51 0.32 8.62
C ALA A 120 -11.52 1.49 8.74
N LEU A 121 -10.69 1.73 7.72
CA LEU A 121 -9.57 2.65 7.77
C LEU A 121 -10.02 4.11 7.93
N ARG A 122 -9.33 4.85 8.82
CA ARG A 122 -9.57 6.27 9.09
C ARG A 122 -8.41 7.17 8.67
N SER A 123 -7.26 6.57 8.45
CA SER A 123 -6.04 7.24 8.01
C SER A 123 -5.94 7.26 6.49
N PRO A 124 -5.07 8.09 5.89
CA PRO A 124 -4.80 8.08 4.47
C PRO A 124 -4.41 6.70 3.95
N LEU A 125 -4.88 6.34 2.74
CA LEU A 125 -4.50 5.13 2.02
C LEU A 125 -3.69 5.50 0.79
N ILE A 126 -2.46 4.96 0.72
CA ILE A 126 -1.61 4.99 -0.47
C ILE A 126 -1.70 3.62 -1.16
N ILE A 127 -1.88 3.62 -2.47
CA ILE A 127 -1.97 2.41 -3.28
C ILE A 127 -0.85 2.45 -4.33
N ALA A 128 0.02 1.43 -4.33
CA ALA A 128 1.08 1.26 -5.30
C ALA A 128 0.79 0.02 -6.17
N PRO A 129 0.19 0.19 -7.35
CA PRO A 129 -0.17 -0.90 -8.26
C PRO A 129 1.06 -1.65 -8.77
N ALA A 130 0.88 -2.97 -8.98
CA ALA A 130 1.83 -3.81 -9.70
C ALA A 130 1.06 -4.89 -10.47
N ALA A 131 1.25 -4.92 -11.79
CA ALA A 131 0.61 -5.88 -12.69
C ALA A 131 1.39 -6.01 -14.00
N ASP A 132 1.03 -6.99 -14.81
CA ASP A 132 1.48 -7.02 -16.20
C ASP A 132 0.86 -5.87 -17.01
N VAL A 133 1.50 -5.50 -18.13
CA VAL A 133 1.15 -4.31 -18.92
C VAL A 133 -0.31 -4.32 -19.38
N ASP A 134 -0.80 -5.44 -19.88
CA ASP A 134 -2.18 -5.55 -20.38
C ASP A 134 -3.20 -5.51 -19.24
N MET A 135 -2.88 -6.13 -18.11
CA MET A 135 -3.70 -6.07 -16.91
C MET A 135 -3.77 -4.64 -16.35
N TYR A 136 -2.62 -3.96 -16.29
CA TYR A 136 -2.56 -2.60 -15.80
C TYR A 136 -3.34 -1.63 -16.70
N ASN A 137 -3.19 -1.78 -18.03
CA ASN A 137 -3.85 -0.93 -19.02
C ASN A 137 -5.30 -1.31 -19.32
N ASN A 138 -5.82 -2.38 -18.72
CA ASN A 138 -7.22 -2.75 -18.85
C ASN A 138 -8.12 -1.56 -18.46
N PRO A 139 -9.10 -1.15 -19.30
CA PRO A 139 -9.96 0.00 -19.04
C PRO A 139 -10.66 -0.05 -17.68
N ILE A 140 -11.17 -1.20 -17.27
CA ILE A 140 -11.84 -1.38 -15.98
C ILE A 140 -10.86 -1.12 -14.82
N ASN A 141 -9.58 -1.53 -14.95
CA ASN A 141 -8.58 -1.23 -13.95
C ASN A 141 -8.30 0.28 -13.85
N LYS A 142 -8.19 0.97 -15.00
CA LYS A 142 -7.99 2.43 -15.03
C LYS A 142 -9.17 3.15 -14.35
N GLU A 143 -10.42 2.76 -14.68
CA GLU A 143 -11.62 3.29 -14.03
C GLU A 143 -11.62 3.05 -12.51
N ASN A 144 -11.17 1.87 -12.05
CA ASN A 144 -11.07 1.56 -10.63
C ASN A 144 -10.05 2.47 -9.93
N LEU A 145 -8.88 2.72 -10.53
CA LEU A 145 -7.87 3.62 -9.99
C LEU A 145 -8.39 5.06 -9.91
N GLU A 146 -8.99 5.56 -10.99
CA GLU A 146 -9.60 6.90 -11.02
C GLU A 146 -10.73 7.04 -9.98
N LYS A 147 -11.52 5.99 -9.78
CA LYS A 147 -12.56 5.96 -8.74
C LYS A 147 -11.94 6.09 -7.35
N LEU A 148 -10.86 5.37 -7.06
CA LEU A 148 -10.16 5.45 -5.78
C LEU A 148 -9.54 6.83 -5.54
N GLU A 149 -8.97 7.46 -6.58
CA GLU A 149 -8.49 8.85 -6.49
C GLU A 149 -9.61 9.84 -6.19
N ARG A 150 -10.77 9.72 -6.85
CA ARG A 150 -11.95 10.56 -6.56
C ARG A 150 -12.48 10.38 -5.13
N HIS A 151 -12.25 9.22 -4.52
CA HIS A 151 -12.58 8.96 -3.11
C HIS A 151 -11.48 9.43 -2.13
N GLY A 152 -10.44 10.10 -2.63
CA GLY A 152 -9.39 10.70 -1.79
C GLY A 152 -8.25 9.76 -1.44
N HIS A 153 -8.10 8.63 -2.14
CA HIS A 153 -6.94 7.75 -2.00
C HIS A 153 -5.80 8.21 -2.90
N TYR A 154 -4.57 7.93 -2.48
CA TYR A 154 -3.37 8.32 -3.21
C TYR A 154 -2.84 7.16 -4.04
N ILE A 155 -2.62 7.38 -5.32
CA ILE A 155 -2.08 6.36 -6.22
C ILE A 155 -0.62 6.70 -6.55
N ILE A 156 0.30 5.76 -6.28
CA ILE A 156 1.67 5.84 -6.78
C ILE A 156 1.72 5.04 -8.08
N TYR A 157 1.73 5.73 -9.20
CA TYR A 157 1.71 5.10 -10.51
C TYR A 157 2.93 4.19 -10.73
N PRO A 158 2.74 3.02 -11.36
CA PRO A 158 3.83 2.09 -11.63
C PRO A 158 4.83 2.67 -12.63
N GLU A 159 6.02 2.08 -12.64
CA GLU A 159 7.07 2.43 -13.59
C GLU A 159 6.94 1.63 -14.88
N THR A 160 7.48 2.22 -15.96
CA THR A 160 7.70 1.51 -17.22
C THR A 160 9.01 0.74 -17.15
N GLY A 161 9.02 -0.51 -17.59
CA GLY A 161 10.21 -1.36 -17.61
C GLY A 161 9.88 -2.79 -18.01
N GLU A 162 10.88 -3.65 -17.93
CA GLU A 162 10.71 -5.09 -18.14
C GLU A 162 9.88 -5.68 -16.99
N LEU A 163 8.89 -6.49 -17.35
CA LEU A 163 7.96 -7.16 -16.45
C LEU A 163 8.31 -8.65 -16.31
N ALA A 164 7.72 -9.33 -15.33
CA ALA A 164 7.99 -10.76 -15.09
C ALA A 164 7.58 -11.68 -16.25
N SER A 165 6.69 -11.22 -17.12
CA SER A 165 6.30 -11.90 -18.37
C SER A 165 7.34 -11.78 -19.48
N GLY A 166 8.37 -10.93 -19.32
CA GLY A 166 9.30 -10.56 -20.39
C GLY A 166 8.81 -9.43 -21.28
N LEU A 167 7.57 -8.96 -21.11
CA LEU A 167 7.07 -7.78 -21.80
C LEU A 167 7.67 -6.51 -21.19
N THR A 168 7.75 -5.46 -22.01
CA THR A 168 8.16 -4.13 -21.54
C THR A 168 6.96 -3.19 -21.61
N GLY A 169 6.67 -2.52 -20.48
CA GLY A 169 5.54 -1.59 -20.40
C GLY A 169 5.33 -1.03 -19.02
N GLU A 170 4.26 -0.27 -18.87
CA GLU A 170 3.81 0.26 -17.59
C GLU A 170 3.15 -0.85 -16.75
N GLY A 171 3.51 -0.98 -15.48
CA GLY A 171 2.96 -2.01 -14.58
C GLY A 171 3.92 -2.46 -13.48
N ARG A 172 5.21 -2.09 -13.62
CA ARG A 172 6.23 -2.41 -12.62
C ARG A 172 6.01 -1.58 -11.35
N LEU A 173 5.98 -2.25 -10.18
CA LEU A 173 5.90 -1.54 -8.89
C LEU A 173 6.92 -0.40 -8.83
N ALA A 174 6.46 0.77 -8.47
CA ALA A 174 7.28 1.97 -8.30
C ALA A 174 8.53 1.69 -7.43
N ASP A 175 9.58 2.46 -7.67
CA ASP A 175 10.82 2.33 -6.89
C ASP A 175 10.56 2.54 -5.39
N THR A 176 11.27 1.78 -4.57
CA THR A 176 11.11 1.82 -3.11
C THR A 176 11.31 3.23 -2.54
N ASN A 177 12.28 4.00 -3.06
CA ASN A 177 12.52 5.36 -2.57
C ASN A 177 11.33 6.27 -2.89
N LYS A 178 10.77 6.19 -4.10
CA LYS A 178 9.56 6.96 -4.48
C LYS A 178 8.37 6.62 -3.59
N ILE A 179 8.19 5.35 -3.24
CA ILE A 179 7.15 4.92 -2.32
C ILE A 179 7.35 5.55 -0.94
N ILE A 180 8.58 5.52 -0.42
CA ILE A 180 8.90 6.09 0.89
C ILE A 180 8.74 7.62 0.88
N GLU A 181 9.20 8.30 -0.16
CA GLU A 181 9.01 9.75 -0.32
C GLU A 181 7.53 10.15 -0.32
N ALA A 182 6.66 9.37 -0.99
CA ALA A 182 5.22 9.59 -0.95
C ALA A 182 4.63 9.41 0.46
N VAL A 183 5.09 8.39 1.21
CA VAL A 183 4.68 8.18 2.60
C VAL A 183 5.11 9.37 3.48
N GLU A 184 6.36 9.83 3.35
CA GLU A 184 6.89 10.99 4.09
C GLU A 184 6.09 12.26 3.78
N LEU A 185 5.80 12.51 2.51
CA LEU A 185 5.06 13.69 2.10
C LEU A 185 3.67 13.73 2.73
N ILE A 186 2.93 12.62 2.67
CA ILE A 186 1.57 12.55 3.21
C ILE A 186 1.60 12.69 4.74
N LEU A 187 2.56 12.05 5.43
CA LEU A 187 2.70 12.13 6.88
C LEU A 187 3.27 13.46 7.39
N SER A 188 3.88 14.26 6.53
CA SER A 188 4.35 15.62 6.88
C SER A 188 3.23 16.65 7.00
N GLY A 189 1.99 16.29 6.63
CA GLY A 189 0.82 17.17 6.69
C GLY A 189 0.58 18.03 5.45
N TYR A 190 1.42 17.95 4.43
CA TYR A 190 1.18 18.59 3.12
C TYR A 190 0.04 17.94 2.32
N SER A 191 -0.62 16.93 2.88
CA SER A 191 -1.59 16.09 2.19
C SER A 191 -2.89 16.78 1.80
N LYS A 192 -3.31 17.86 2.48
CA LYS A 192 -4.60 18.53 2.20
C LYS A 192 -4.67 19.19 0.82
N ASP A 193 -3.52 19.63 0.30
CA ASP A 193 -3.42 20.29 -1.01
C ASP A 193 -3.19 19.28 -2.16
N LEU A 194 -3.07 17.99 -1.84
CA LEU A 194 -2.65 16.95 -2.78
C LEU A 194 -3.77 15.99 -3.20
N ILE A 195 -4.95 16.09 -2.59
CA ILE A 195 -6.11 15.27 -2.94
C ILE A 195 -6.49 15.54 -4.40
N GLY A 196 -6.54 14.48 -5.23
CA GLY A 196 -6.89 14.57 -6.65
C GLY A 196 -5.75 15.03 -7.58
N LYS A 197 -4.52 15.20 -7.08
CA LYS A 197 -3.36 15.54 -7.92
C LYS A 197 -2.55 14.30 -8.27
N LYS A 198 -2.15 14.18 -9.54
CA LYS A 198 -1.26 13.09 -9.98
C LYS A 198 0.15 13.32 -9.45
N PHE A 199 0.69 12.33 -8.76
CA PHE A 199 2.10 12.33 -8.35
C PHE A 199 2.96 11.86 -9.52
N LEU A 200 3.64 12.80 -10.18
CA LEU A 200 4.68 12.50 -11.16
C LEU A 200 6.04 12.74 -10.53
N PHE A 201 6.77 11.65 -10.30
CA PHE A 201 8.17 11.70 -9.90
C PHE A 201 9.05 11.88 -11.15
N GLN A 202 9.72 13.01 -11.30
CA GLN A 202 10.77 13.21 -12.29
C GLN A 202 12.15 12.99 -11.67
N PRO A 203 13.13 12.36 -12.41
CA PRO A 203 14.40 11.92 -11.83
C PRO A 203 15.27 13.02 -11.20
N ASP A 204 15.07 14.28 -11.52
CA ASP A 204 16.01 15.37 -11.17
C ASP A 204 15.38 16.57 -10.42
N GLN A 205 14.14 16.47 -9.94
CA GLN A 205 13.52 17.60 -9.22
C GLN A 205 12.57 17.11 -8.13
N LEU A 206 12.53 17.90 -7.03
CA LEU A 206 11.47 17.87 -6.02
C LEU A 206 10.09 17.64 -6.69
N MET A 207 9.31 16.74 -6.12
CA MET A 207 7.99 16.33 -6.57
C MET A 207 7.20 17.50 -7.18
N LYS A 208 6.97 17.47 -8.50
CA LYS A 208 6.05 18.41 -9.13
C LYS A 208 4.62 17.90 -8.99
N ILE A 209 3.82 18.66 -8.27
CA ILE A 209 2.37 18.46 -8.21
C ILE A 209 1.80 18.96 -9.54
N LEU A 210 1.26 18.07 -10.37
CA LEU A 210 0.49 18.48 -11.54
C LEU A 210 -0.88 18.97 -11.05
N ILE A 211 -1.09 20.25 -11.11
CA ILE A 211 -2.43 20.85 -10.96
C ILE A 211 -3.21 20.47 -12.22
N PRO A 212 -4.41 19.89 -12.14
CA PRO A 212 -5.28 19.82 -13.31
C PRO A 212 -5.49 21.24 -13.83
N LEU A 213 -5.20 21.48 -15.10
CA LEU A 213 -5.67 22.67 -15.76
C LEU A 213 -7.18 22.53 -15.85
N ASP A 214 -7.88 23.39 -15.11
CA ASP A 214 -9.32 23.53 -15.21
C ASP A 214 -9.71 23.79 -16.67
N LEU A 215 -10.63 22.96 -17.16
CA LEU A 215 -11.50 23.25 -18.29
C LEU A 215 -12.88 23.51 -17.76
#